data_bf9e8c26c8897365d2b4d9f0860ddc1d
#
_entry.id   bf9e8c26c8897365d2b4d9f0860ddc1d
#
_cell.length_a   1.000
_cell.length_b   1.000
_cell.length_c   1.000
_cell.angle_alpha   90.00
_cell.angle_beta   90.00
_cell.angle_gamma   90.00
#
_symmetry.space_group_name_H-M   'P 1'
#
loop_
_entity.id
_entity.type
_entity.pdbx_description
1 polymer ?
#
loop_
_entity_poly.entity_id
_entity_poly.type
_entity_poly.pdbx_seq_one_letter_code
_entity_poly.pdbx_strand_id
1 'polypeptide(L)'
;AFDRFVPSDWEAVAFPLVAALITQSEITVDNIDNSGSQGDSAIVDVLKSLGGNITNDTEKNSLTVRKSRLSTAHLPGGELHVNLSGYPDAICALAVAGCFTEGTIVMEDIGVCRKKETDRIEVMQAELRRLGAEVESGGDWISVHGHSPVLEDGSRNPEFVLHGGTVESYDDHRVAMSLACLGLGLPSGESVTVKNAECCAVSLPDFYAVMNKNKARFSW
;
A
#
# COMPACT_ATOMS: atom_id res chain seq x y z
N ALA A 1 33.93 -20.53 0.26
CA ALA A 1 33.26 -19.24 0.27
C ALA A 1 32.64 -19.03 -1.12
N PHE A 2 31.43 -18.52 -1.20
CA PHE A 2 30.80 -18.10 -2.44
C PHE A 2 30.37 -16.65 -2.27
N ASP A 3 30.45 -15.89 -3.35
CA ASP A 3 29.96 -14.52 -3.43
C ASP A 3 28.58 -14.54 -4.11
N ARG A 4 27.59 -13.96 -3.47
CA ARG A 4 26.23 -13.90 -3.99
C ARG A 4 25.65 -12.53 -3.78
N PHE A 5 25.10 -11.97 -4.84
CA PHE A 5 24.26 -10.77 -4.76
C PHE A 5 22.91 -11.17 -4.13
N VAL A 6 22.49 -10.41 -3.12
CA VAL A 6 21.16 -10.53 -2.53
C VAL A 6 20.32 -9.41 -3.15
N PRO A 7 19.26 -9.76 -3.92
CA PRO A 7 18.42 -8.77 -4.55
C PRO A 7 17.54 -8.01 -3.53
N SER A 8 16.94 -6.92 -3.96
CA SER A 8 15.97 -6.19 -3.14
C SER A 8 14.73 -7.02 -2.88
N ASP A 9 14.08 -6.72 -1.77
CA ASP A 9 12.85 -7.36 -1.33
C ASP A 9 11.62 -6.64 -1.90
N TRP A 10 10.84 -7.37 -2.70
CA TRP A 10 9.62 -6.84 -3.31
C TRP A 10 8.53 -6.51 -2.30
N GLU A 11 8.48 -7.19 -1.17
CA GLU A 11 7.53 -6.87 -0.11
C GLU A 11 7.80 -5.48 0.47
N ALA A 12 9.09 -5.12 0.62
CA ALA A 12 9.48 -3.78 1.08
C ALA A 12 9.20 -2.69 0.04
N VAL A 13 9.31 -3.01 -1.26
CA VAL A 13 9.06 -2.08 -2.37
C VAL A 13 7.59 -1.66 -2.45
N ALA A 14 6.65 -2.48 -2.00
CA ALA A 14 5.21 -2.19 -2.02
C ALA A 14 4.86 -0.87 -1.35
N PHE A 15 5.45 -0.56 -0.20
CA PHE A 15 5.11 0.64 0.59
C PHE A 15 5.47 1.95 -0.10
N PRO A 16 6.69 2.18 -0.61
CA PRO A 16 7.00 3.41 -1.35
C PRO A 16 6.21 3.53 -2.66
N LEU A 17 5.88 2.42 -3.35
CA LEU A 17 5.04 2.46 -4.55
C LEU A 17 3.64 2.99 -4.22
N VAL A 18 3.00 2.41 -3.20
CA VAL A 18 1.67 2.84 -2.77
C VAL A 18 1.71 4.27 -2.26
N ALA A 19 2.69 4.63 -1.43
CA ALA A 19 2.84 6.00 -0.94
C ALA A 19 2.96 7.02 -2.08
N ALA A 20 3.76 6.72 -3.11
CA ALA A 20 3.90 7.60 -4.27
C ALA A 20 2.58 7.76 -5.05
N LEU A 21 1.85 6.66 -5.26
CA LEU A 21 0.57 6.70 -5.99
C LEU A 21 -0.49 7.51 -5.25
N ILE A 22 -0.68 7.27 -3.95
CA ILE A 22 -1.71 7.96 -3.16
C ILE A 22 -1.40 9.43 -2.91
N THR A 23 -0.10 9.81 -2.89
CA THR A 23 0.35 11.20 -2.74
C THR A 23 0.53 11.92 -4.06
N GLN A 24 0.26 11.27 -5.20
CA GLN A 24 0.48 11.82 -6.54
C GLN A 24 1.92 12.29 -6.76
N SER A 25 2.88 11.57 -6.20
CA SER A 25 4.32 11.87 -6.27
C SER A 25 5.00 11.09 -7.39
N GLU A 26 6.20 11.54 -7.79
CA GLU A 26 7.09 10.78 -8.67
C GLU A 26 8.28 10.27 -7.86
N ILE A 27 8.53 8.98 -7.94
CA ILE A 27 9.71 8.33 -7.34
C ILE A 27 10.31 7.32 -8.30
N THR A 28 11.60 7.06 -8.14
CA THR A 28 12.29 5.92 -8.74
C THR A 28 12.88 5.07 -7.63
N VAL A 29 12.59 3.77 -7.67
CA VAL A 29 13.17 2.75 -6.78
C VAL A 29 14.18 1.97 -7.59
N ASP A 30 15.43 2.02 -7.19
CA ASP A 30 16.54 1.32 -7.85
C ASP A 30 16.79 -0.05 -7.22
N ASN A 31 17.60 -0.86 -7.91
CA ASN A 31 18.03 -2.17 -7.48
C ASN A 31 16.88 -3.19 -7.33
N ILE A 32 15.90 -3.11 -8.21
CA ILE A 32 14.76 -4.03 -8.24
C ILE A 32 15.20 -5.41 -8.71
N ASP A 33 14.69 -6.45 -8.06
CA ASP A 33 14.87 -7.83 -8.51
C ASP A 33 13.93 -8.14 -9.69
N ASN A 34 14.49 -8.23 -10.88
CA ASN A 34 13.78 -8.61 -12.10
C ASN A 34 13.98 -10.10 -12.46
N SER A 35 14.48 -10.92 -11.54
CA SER A 35 14.70 -12.36 -11.79
C SER A 35 13.41 -13.17 -11.92
N GLY A 36 12.28 -12.63 -11.43
CA GLY A 36 11.00 -13.33 -11.33
C GLY A 36 10.95 -14.39 -10.23
N SER A 37 11.92 -14.38 -9.31
CA SER A 37 11.98 -15.32 -8.19
C SER A 37 11.04 -14.98 -7.03
N GLN A 38 10.60 -13.73 -6.94
CA GLN A 38 9.73 -13.23 -5.88
C GLN A 38 8.32 -12.97 -6.42
N GLY A 39 7.32 -13.72 -5.92
CA GLY A 39 5.91 -13.59 -6.32
C GLY A 39 5.33 -12.22 -6.02
N ASP A 40 5.85 -11.54 -5.02
CA ASP A 40 5.41 -10.22 -4.54
C ASP A 40 5.57 -9.10 -5.59
N SER A 41 6.40 -9.32 -6.63
CA SER A 41 6.49 -8.42 -7.79
C SER A 41 5.15 -8.21 -8.52
N ALA A 42 4.21 -9.16 -8.38
CA ALA A 42 2.87 -9.07 -8.95
C ALA A 42 2.05 -7.86 -8.46
N ILE A 43 2.42 -7.27 -7.32
CA ILE A 43 1.78 -6.02 -6.84
C ILE A 43 1.84 -4.90 -7.89
N VAL A 44 2.88 -4.86 -8.72
CA VAL A 44 3.02 -3.85 -9.79
C VAL A 44 1.89 -3.97 -10.80
N ASP A 45 1.53 -5.20 -11.19
CA ASP A 45 0.47 -5.42 -12.17
C ASP A 45 -0.91 -5.08 -11.56
N VAL A 46 -1.12 -5.37 -10.28
CA VAL A 46 -2.33 -4.96 -9.56
C VAL A 46 -2.45 -3.44 -9.54
N LEU A 47 -1.39 -2.73 -9.16
CA LEU A 47 -1.40 -1.27 -9.12
C LEU A 47 -1.58 -0.64 -10.50
N LYS A 48 -1.01 -1.24 -11.56
CA LYS A 48 -1.25 -0.84 -12.95
C LYS A 48 -2.70 -1.08 -13.38
N SER A 49 -3.30 -2.19 -12.96
CA SER A 49 -4.73 -2.46 -13.24
C SER A 49 -5.65 -1.43 -12.60
N LEU A 50 -5.23 -0.77 -11.53
CA LEU A 50 -5.93 0.37 -10.93
C LEU A 50 -5.65 1.70 -11.64
N GLY A 51 -4.85 1.71 -12.71
CA GLY A 51 -4.47 2.93 -13.43
C GLY A 51 -3.15 3.55 -12.95
N GLY A 52 -2.40 2.86 -12.10
CA GLY A 52 -1.09 3.31 -11.63
C GLY A 52 -0.08 3.44 -12.77
N ASN A 53 0.52 4.64 -12.92
CA ASN A 53 1.56 4.87 -13.92
C ASN A 53 2.92 4.41 -13.39
N ILE A 54 3.21 3.13 -13.59
CA ILE A 54 4.44 2.48 -13.13
C ILE A 54 5.19 1.92 -14.34
N THR A 55 6.46 2.30 -14.47
CA THR A 55 7.35 1.80 -15.51
C THR A 55 8.46 0.96 -14.86
N ASN A 56 8.65 -0.28 -15.32
CA ASN A 56 9.78 -1.11 -14.95
C ASN A 56 10.84 -1.05 -16.05
N ASP A 57 12.02 -0.51 -15.72
CA ASP A 57 13.22 -0.53 -16.56
C ASP A 57 14.07 -1.73 -16.13
N THR A 58 13.92 -2.83 -16.86
CA THR A 58 14.62 -4.09 -16.54
C THR A 58 16.12 -4.04 -16.85
N GLU A 59 16.57 -3.10 -17.70
CA GLU A 59 18.01 -2.92 -18.00
C GLU A 59 18.70 -2.20 -16.85
N LYS A 60 18.00 -1.25 -16.21
CA LYS A 60 18.53 -0.50 -15.07
C LYS A 60 18.14 -1.11 -13.71
N ASN A 61 17.32 -2.14 -13.72
CA ASN A 61 16.72 -2.70 -12.50
C ASN A 61 16.05 -1.62 -11.64
N SER A 62 15.19 -0.82 -12.25
CA SER A 62 14.51 0.28 -11.57
C SER A 62 13.03 0.37 -11.89
N LEU A 63 12.24 0.79 -10.90
CA LEU A 63 10.82 1.10 -11.03
C LEU A 63 10.62 2.60 -10.88
N THR A 64 9.94 3.21 -11.86
CA THR A 64 9.51 4.61 -11.76
C THR A 64 8.01 4.67 -11.63
N VAL A 65 7.53 5.27 -10.54
CA VAL A 65 6.12 5.61 -10.33
C VAL A 65 5.94 7.07 -10.70
N ARG A 66 4.87 7.38 -11.44
CA ARG A 66 4.49 8.74 -11.79
C ARG A 66 3.07 9.03 -11.33
N LYS A 67 2.79 10.31 -11.22
CA LYS A 67 1.45 10.81 -10.88
C LYS A 67 0.38 10.12 -11.73
N SER A 68 -0.63 9.56 -11.05
CA SER A 68 -1.76 8.87 -11.67
C SER A 68 -2.93 8.78 -10.70
N ARG A 69 -4.15 8.73 -11.24
CA ARG A 69 -5.35 8.52 -10.45
C ARG A 69 -5.67 7.04 -10.44
N LEU A 70 -5.89 6.49 -9.26
CA LEU A 70 -6.32 5.11 -9.10
C LEU A 70 -7.84 5.02 -9.24
N SER A 71 -8.31 4.08 -10.05
CA SER A 71 -9.75 3.87 -10.29
C SER A 71 -10.02 2.46 -10.80
N THR A 72 -11.17 1.91 -10.45
CA THR A 72 -11.70 0.66 -10.98
C THR A 72 -12.80 0.88 -12.01
N ALA A 73 -13.18 2.12 -12.32
CA ALA A 73 -14.29 2.46 -13.19
C ALA A 73 -14.19 1.89 -14.63
N HIS A 74 -12.97 1.61 -15.08
CA HIS A 74 -12.68 1.01 -16.39
C HIS A 74 -12.74 -0.52 -16.39
N LEU A 75 -12.90 -1.14 -15.22
CA LEU A 75 -12.96 -2.58 -15.04
C LEU A 75 -14.41 -3.09 -15.08
N PRO A 76 -14.63 -4.37 -15.43
CA PRO A 76 -15.96 -4.96 -15.40
C PRO A 76 -16.59 -4.85 -14.01
N GLY A 77 -17.83 -4.36 -13.94
CA GLY A 77 -18.54 -4.16 -12.68
C GLY A 77 -18.02 -3.02 -11.80
N GLY A 78 -16.97 -2.29 -12.21
CA GLY A 78 -16.36 -1.21 -11.41
C GLY A 78 -15.58 -1.72 -10.19
N GLU A 79 -15.15 -2.96 -10.20
CA GLU A 79 -14.42 -3.61 -9.11
C GLU A 79 -13.18 -4.33 -9.64
N LEU A 80 -12.13 -4.39 -8.82
CA LEU A 80 -10.95 -5.20 -9.06
C LEU A 80 -10.93 -6.37 -8.08
N HIS A 81 -11.03 -7.60 -8.61
CA HIS A 81 -10.83 -8.83 -7.84
C HIS A 81 -9.40 -9.32 -8.01
N VAL A 82 -8.70 -9.55 -6.90
CA VAL A 82 -7.29 -9.96 -6.89
C VAL A 82 -7.11 -11.19 -6.02
N ASN A 83 -6.65 -12.28 -6.62
CA ASN A 83 -6.20 -13.45 -5.87
C ASN A 83 -4.77 -13.21 -5.35
N LEU A 84 -4.60 -13.17 -4.03
CA LEU A 84 -3.32 -12.93 -3.38
C LEU A 84 -2.65 -14.21 -2.85
N SER A 85 -3.09 -15.40 -3.22
CA SER A 85 -2.53 -16.65 -2.70
C SER A 85 -1.01 -16.80 -2.94
N GLY A 86 -0.49 -16.21 -4.01
CA GLY A 86 0.94 -16.22 -4.36
C GLY A 86 1.78 -15.12 -3.69
N TYR A 87 1.15 -14.06 -3.15
CA TYR A 87 1.81 -12.91 -2.51
C TYR A 87 0.91 -12.26 -1.43
N PRO A 88 0.51 -13.05 -0.41
CA PRO A 88 -0.49 -12.61 0.57
C PRO A 88 -0.04 -11.42 1.42
N ASP A 89 1.25 -11.17 1.51
CA ASP A 89 1.82 -10.08 2.30
C ASP A 89 1.57 -8.69 1.69
N ALA A 90 1.11 -8.63 0.43
CA ALA A 90 0.67 -7.40 -0.22
C ALA A 90 -0.65 -6.83 0.34
N ILE A 91 -1.42 -7.62 1.11
CA ILE A 91 -2.73 -7.23 1.65
C ILE A 91 -2.71 -5.84 2.31
N CYS A 92 -1.72 -5.55 3.18
CA CYS A 92 -1.71 -4.31 3.95
C CYS A 92 -1.49 -3.09 3.03
N ALA A 93 -0.54 -3.17 2.12
CA ALA A 93 -0.24 -2.10 1.18
C ALA A 93 -1.39 -1.88 0.18
N LEU A 94 -1.97 -2.96 -0.36
CA LEU A 94 -3.09 -2.88 -1.29
C LEU A 94 -4.38 -2.39 -0.62
N ALA A 95 -4.64 -2.73 0.64
CA ALA A 95 -5.78 -2.18 1.37
C ALA A 95 -5.67 -0.66 1.51
N VAL A 96 -4.47 -0.13 1.77
CA VAL A 96 -4.23 1.31 1.78
C VAL A 96 -4.41 1.91 0.38
N ALA A 97 -3.88 1.30 -0.68
CA ALA A 97 -4.12 1.76 -2.05
C ALA A 97 -5.62 1.80 -2.38
N GLY A 98 -6.38 0.78 -1.91
CA GLY A 98 -7.84 0.71 -2.05
C GLY A 98 -8.55 1.92 -1.47
N CYS A 99 -8.14 2.40 -0.30
CA CYS A 99 -8.74 3.58 0.33
C CYS A 99 -8.65 4.86 -0.52
N PHE A 100 -7.68 4.95 -1.45
CA PHE A 100 -7.45 6.09 -2.35
C PHE A 100 -7.81 5.79 -3.81
N THR A 101 -8.42 4.64 -4.06
CA THR A 101 -8.88 4.21 -5.38
C THR A 101 -10.36 4.59 -5.55
N GLU A 102 -10.73 5.19 -6.68
CA GLU A 102 -12.13 5.43 -7.01
C GLU A 102 -12.79 4.11 -7.38
N GLY A 103 -13.54 3.50 -6.44
CA GLY A 103 -14.22 2.21 -6.56
C GLY A 103 -13.73 1.15 -5.59
N THR A 104 -13.87 -0.12 -5.93
CA THR A 104 -13.69 -1.25 -5.00
C THR A 104 -12.53 -2.17 -5.41
N ILE A 105 -11.73 -2.57 -4.41
CA ILE A 105 -10.75 -3.65 -4.55
C ILE A 105 -11.16 -4.78 -3.61
N VAL A 106 -11.31 -5.99 -4.16
CA VAL A 106 -11.57 -7.23 -3.42
C VAL A 106 -10.33 -8.12 -3.47
N MET A 107 -9.71 -8.36 -2.34
CA MET A 107 -8.54 -9.22 -2.20
C MET A 107 -8.98 -10.56 -1.64
N GLU A 108 -8.68 -11.64 -2.36
CA GLU A 108 -9.19 -13.00 -2.12
C GLU A 108 -8.05 -13.99 -1.92
N ASP A 109 -8.37 -15.18 -1.39
CA ASP A 109 -7.42 -16.26 -1.08
C ASP A 109 -6.32 -15.83 -0.08
N ILE A 110 -6.70 -15.05 0.91
CA ILE A 110 -5.80 -14.48 1.93
C ILE A 110 -5.98 -15.09 3.31
N GLY A 111 -6.62 -16.25 3.43
CA GLY A 111 -6.85 -16.91 4.72
C GLY A 111 -5.57 -17.15 5.55
N VAL A 112 -4.41 -17.27 4.89
CA VAL A 112 -3.10 -17.36 5.55
C VAL A 112 -2.75 -16.08 6.34
N CYS A 113 -3.26 -14.93 5.95
CA CYS A 113 -3.01 -13.64 6.59
C CYS A 113 -3.57 -13.55 8.02
N ARG A 114 -4.50 -14.45 8.39
CA ARG A 114 -5.00 -14.56 9.75
C ARG A 114 -4.02 -15.22 10.73
N LYS A 115 -2.94 -15.81 10.21
CA LYS A 115 -1.93 -16.57 10.97
C LYS A 115 -0.53 -15.98 10.81
N LYS A 116 -0.44 -14.71 10.44
CA LYS A 116 0.82 -13.96 10.37
C LYS A 116 1.19 -13.40 11.76
N GLU A 117 1.96 -12.32 11.83
CA GLU A 117 2.31 -11.64 13.10
C GLU A 117 1.04 -11.21 13.85
N THR A 118 0.01 -10.83 13.09
CA THR A 118 -1.35 -10.56 13.57
C THR A 118 -2.36 -11.26 12.64
N ASP A 119 -3.65 -11.21 12.99
CA ASP A 119 -4.71 -11.39 11.99
C ASP A 119 -4.81 -10.13 11.12
N ARG A 120 -4.02 -10.08 10.03
CA ARG A 120 -3.93 -8.90 9.16
C ARG A 120 -5.26 -8.52 8.52
N ILE A 121 -6.16 -9.47 8.29
CA ILE A 121 -7.50 -9.19 7.75
C ILE A 121 -8.31 -8.38 8.78
N GLU A 122 -8.36 -8.88 10.01
CA GLU A 122 -9.12 -8.23 11.10
C GLU A 122 -8.52 -6.88 11.47
N VAL A 123 -7.20 -6.83 11.64
CA VAL A 123 -6.49 -5.62 12.04
C VAL A 123 -6.61 -4.52 10.98
N MET A 124 -6.37 -4.83 9.71
CA MET A 124 -6.51 -3.83 8.64
C MET A 124 -7.95 -3.34 8.51
N GLN A 125 -8.94 -4.21 8.61
CA GLN A 125 -10.34 -3.78 8.63
C GLN A 125 -10.61 -2.83 9.80
N ALA A 126 -10.16 -3.18 11.01
CA ALA A 126 -10.44 -2.39 12.22
C ALA A 126 -9.77 -1.01 12.15
N GLU A 127 -8.48 -0.96 11.80
CA GLU A 127 -7.73 0.29 11.83
C GLU A 127 -8.06 1.21 10.64
N LEU A 128 -8.34 0.65 9.45
CA LEU A 128 -8.80 1.45 8.32
C LEU A 128 -10.20 2.04 8.57
N ARG A 129 -11.13 1.26 9.14
CA ARG A 129 -12.45 1.77 9.56
C ARG A 129 -12.34 2.87 10.61
N ARG A 130 -11.38 2.77 11.53
CA ARG A 130 -11.10 3.81 12.54
C ARG A 130 -10.70 5.15 11.90
N LEU A 131 -10.10 5.12 10.72
CA LEU A 131 -9.73 6.29 9.92
C LEU A 131 -10.80 6.69 8.90
N GLY A 132 -12.01 6.09 8.94
CA GLY A 132 -13.14 6.44 8.10
C GLY A 132 -13.26 5.65 6.80
N ALA A 133 -12.42 4.62 6.57
CA ALA A 133 -12.51 3.81 5.37
C ALA A 133 -13.70 2.85 5.38
N GLU A 134 -14.26 2.58 4.22
CA GLU A 134 -15.26 1.55 3.98
C GLU A 134 -14.59 0.23 3.67
N VAL A 135 -14.55 -0.67 4.64
CA VAL A 135 -13.85 -1.95 4.55
C VAL A 135 -14.76 -3.08 5.05
N GLU A 136 -14.88 -4.13 4.27
CA GLU A 136 -15.55 -5.37 4.67
C GLU A 136 -14.58 -6.55 4.58
N SER A 137 -14.78 -7.58 5.37
CA SER A 137 -13.95 -8.78 5.31
C SER A 137 -14.72 -10.05 5.67
N GLY A 138 -14.19 -11.18 5.20
CA GLY A 138 -14.66 -12.51 5.53
C GLY A 138 -13.54 -13.42 5.98
N GLY A 139 -13.73 -14.73 5.87
CA GLY A 139 -12.76 -15.74 6.33
C GLY A 139 -11.41 -15.63 5.65
N ASP A 140 -11.41 -15.37 4.34
CA ASP A 140 -10.25 -15.41 3.46
C ASP A 140 -10.25 -14.28 2.41
N TRP A 141 -10.99 -13.20 2.67
CA TRP A 141 -11.04 -12.04 1.80
C TRP A 141 -11.18 -10.74 2.59
N ILE A 142 -10.80 -9.63 1.95
CA ILE A 142 -11.05 -8.26 2.39
C ILE A 142 -11.42 -7.40 1.18
N SER A 143 -12.44 -6.56 1.33
CA SER A 143 -12.88 -5.58 0.33
C SER A 143 -12.71 -4.17 0.87
N VAL A 144 -12.16 -3.30 0.05
CA VAL A 144 -11.99 -1.88 0.37
C VAL A 144 -12.66 -1.06 -0.72
N HIS A 145 -13.66 -0.26 -0.33
CA HIS A 145 -14.26 0.75 -1.18
C HIS A 145 -13.65 2.10 -0.84
N GLY A 146 -13.11 2.77 -1.85
CA GLY A 146 -12.38 4.01 -1.64
C GLY A 146 -12.75 5.11 -2.65
N HIS A 147 -12.24 6.29 -2.37
CA HIS A 147 -12.40 7.47 -3.21
C HIS A 147 -11.08 8.20 -3.38
N SER A 148 -10.89 8.78 -4.56
CA SER A 148 -9.77 9.71 -4.78
C SER A 148 -9.98 10.97 -3.94
N PRO A 149 -8.94 11.54 -3.29
CA PRO A 149 -9.08 12.77 -2.52
C PRO A 149 -9.48 13.99 -3.37
N VAL A 150 -9.27 13.90 -4.68
CA VAL A 150 -9.61 14.97 -5.64
C VAL A 150 -10.39 14.42 -6.82
N LEU A 151 -11.29 15.22 -7.34
CA LEU A 151 -12.03 14.97 -8.58
C LEU A 151 -11.13 15.18 -9.82
N GLU A 152 -11.66 14.88 -11.01
CA GLU A 152 -10.90 15.04 -12.27
C GLU A 152 -10.51 16.50 -12.56
N ASP A 153 -11.34 17.45 -12.13
CA ASP A 153 -11.08 18.88 -12.25
C ASP A 153 -10.09 19.44 -11.22
N GLY A 154 -9.58 18.56 -10.30
CA GLY A 154 -8.66 18.91 -9.24
C GLY A 154 -9.33 19.47 -7.99
N SER A 155 -10.64 19.61 -7.95
CA SER A 155 -11.37 20.02 -6.76
C SER A 155 -11.39 18.89 -5.71
N ARG A 156 -11.68 19.26 -4.46
CA ARG A 156 -11.81 18.27 -3.38
C ARG A 156 -13.00 17.33 -3.68
N ASN A 157 -12.76 16.03 -3.56
CA ASN A 157 -13.83 15.05 -3.63
C ASN A 157 -14.63 15.03 -2.31
N PRO A 158 -15.94 15.35 -2.30
CA PRO A 158 -16.75 15.33 -1.08
C PRO A 158 -16.99 13.91 -0.54
N GLU A 159 -16.82 12.87 -1.36
CA GLU A 159 -16.96 11.47 -0.97
C GLU A 159 -15.69 10.92 -0.32
N PHE A 160 -14.56 11.65 -0.40
CA PHE A 160 -13.35 11.28 0.32
C PHE A 160 -13.49 11.61 1.80
N VAL A 161 -13.71 10.58 2.61
CA VAL A 161 -14.06 10.69 4.04
C VAL A 161 -12.94 10.29 4.99
N LEU A 162 -11.79 9.86 4.47
CA LEU A 162 -10.65 9.52 5.33
C LEU A 162 -10.17 10.72 6.15
N HIS A 163 -9.83 10.45 7.39
CA HIS A 163 -9.37 11.44 8.35
C HIS A 163 -8.20 10.91 9.19
N GLY A 164 -7.51 11.81 9.89
CA GLY A 164 -6.45 11.46 10.82
C GLY A 164 -6.94 10.77 12.08
N GLY A 165 -6.01 10.18 12.81
CA GLY A 165 -6.32 9.50 14.06
C GLY A 165 -5.15 8.73 14.62
N THR A 166 -5.39 8.04 15.74
CA THR A 166 -4.41 7.15 16.37
C THR A 166 -4.81 5.72 16.09
N VAL A 167 -3.87 4.95 15.54
CA VAL A 167 -4.00 3.55 15.13
C VAL A 167 -2.95 2.69 15.81
N GLU A 168 -3.19 1.38 15.85
CA GLU A 168 -2.31 0.40 16.48
C GLU A 168 -1.64 -0.46 15.40
N SER A 169 -0.34 -0.73 15.52
CA SER A 169 0.38 -1.64 14.64
C SER A 169 0.22 -3.10 15.02
N TYR A 170 -0.12 -3.37 16.28
CA TYR A 170 -0.14 -4.72 16.86
C TYR A 170 1.23 -5.44 16.75
N ASP A 171 2.31 -4.66 16.78
CA ASP A 171 3.69 -5.13 16.56
C ASP A 171 3.93 -5.80 15.19
N ASP A 172 3.01 -5.60 14.24
CA ASP A 172 3.17 -6.05 12.85
C ASP A 172 3.75 -4.91 11.98
N HIS A 173 4.96 -5.14 11.49
CA HIS A 173 5.71 -4.17 10.70
C HIS A 173 4.98 -3.76 9.41
N ARG A 174 4.21 -4.67 8.76
CA ARG A 174 3.46 -4.35 7.54
C ARG A 174 2.25 -3.48 7.83
N VAL A 175 1.56 -3.75 8.94
CA VAL A 175 0.46 -2.91 9.42
C VAL A 175 0.99 -1.51 9.73
N ALA A 176 2.10 -1.42 10.48
CA ALA A 176 2.72 -0.14 10.83
C ALA A 176 3.11 0.69 9.60
N MET A 177 3.85 0.09 8.65
CA MET A 177 4.30 0.77 7.42
C MET A 177 3.13 1.20 6.54
N SER A 178 2.11 0.34 6.39
CA SER A 178 0.92 0.66 5.58
C SER A 178 0.12 1.82 6.15
N LEU A 179 -0.17 1.81 7.46
CA LEU A 179 -0.90 2.89 8.12
C LEU A 179 -0.10 4.20 8.14
N ALA A 180 1.23 4.14 8.25
CA ALA A 180 2.08 5.30 8.09
C ALA A 180 1.99 5.87 6.66
N CYS A 181 2.03 5.02 5.63
CA CYS A 181 1.83 5.44 4.24
C CYS A 181 0.46 6.08 4.03
N LEU A 182 -0.62 5.52 4.60
CA LEU A 182 -1.97 6.11 4.52
C LEU A 182 -1.97 7.57 4.99
N GLY A 183 -1.30 7.85 6.11
CA GLY A 183 -1.20 9.21 6.67
C GLY A 183 -0.61 10.23 5.69
N LEU A 184 0.28 9.80 4.77
CA LEU A 184 0.88 10.68 3.76
C LEU A 184 -0.13 11.15 2.70
N GLY A 185 -1.16 10.34 2.41
CA GLY A 185 -2.19 10.63 1.40
C GLY A 185 -3.34 11.47 1.93
N LEU A 186 -3.42 11.72 3.23
CA LEU A 186 -4.50 12.49 3.84
C LEU A 186 -4.43 13.99 3.48
N PRO A 187 -5.57 14.71 3.50
CA PRO A 187 -5.60 16.14 3.29
C PRO A 187 -4.74 16.91 4.30
N SER A 188 -4.30 18.10 3.90
CA SER A 188 -3.51 18.99 4.76
C SER A 188 -4.24 19.29 6.08
N GLY A 189 -3.54 19.12 7.20
CA GLY A 189 -4.07 19.30 8.55
C GLY A 189 -4.49 17.99 9.23
N GLU A 190 -4.62 16.90 8.47
CA GLU A 190 -4.84 15.57 9.02
C GLU A 190 -3.50 14.86 9.28
N SER A 191 -3.46 13.99 10.27
CA SER A 191 -2.28 13.16 10.56
C SER A 191 -2.68 11.81 11.17
N VAL A 192 -1.85 10.80 10.93
CA VAL A 192 -2.01 9.48 11.55
C VAL A 192 -0.87 9.26 12.53
N THR A 193 -1.22 8.89 13.76
CA THR A 193 -0.26 8.42 14.75
C THR A 193 -0.32 6.92 14.84
N VAL A 194 0.76 6.25 14.48
CA VAL A 194 0.88 4.79 14.56
C VAL A 194 1.60 4.42 15.86
N LYS A 195 0.93 3.69 16.75
CA LYS A 195 1.56 3.17 17.97
C LYS A 195 2.46 1.97 17.63
N ASN A 196 3.52 1.79 18.43
CA ASN A 196 4.52 0.74 18.26
C ASN A 196 5.11 0.70 16.83
N ALA A 197 5.30 1.86 16.21
CA ALA A 197 5.75 2.00 14.84
C ALA A 197 7.19 1.50 14.62
N GLU A 198 7.98 1.41 15.70
CA GLU A 198 9.34 0.87 15.73
C GLU A 198 9.43 -0.61 15.34
N CYS A 199 8.32 -1.36 15.36
CA CYS A 199 8.28 -2.76 14.89
C CYS A 199 8.69 -2.90 13.42
N CYS A 200 8.67 -1.83 12.63
CA CYS A 200 9.21 -1.79 11.27
C CYS A 200 10.67 -2.23 11.19
N ALA A 201 11.44 -2.09 12.28
CA ALA A 201 12.84 -2.49 12.34
C ALA A 201 13.07 -3.99 12.10
N VAL A 202 12.05 -4.81 12.22
CA VAL A 202 12.14 -6.26 11.97
C VAL A 202 12.43 -6.56 10.49
N SER A 203 11.85 -5.81 9.55
CA SER A 203 11.99 -6.07 8.12
C SER A 203 12.63 -4.91 7.35
N LEU A 204 12.37 -3.68 7.73
CA LEU A 204 12.90 -2.48 7.07
C LEU A 204 13.29 -1.43 8.12
N PRO A 205 14.47 -1.60 8.79
CA PRO A 205 14.90 -0.74 9.91
C PRO A 205 14.93 0.75 9.57
N ASP A 206 15.29 1.07 8.33
CA ASP A 206 15.45 2.45 7.87
C ASP A 206 14.18 3.01 7.19
N PHE A 207 13.02 2.34 7.28
CA PHE A 207 11.79 2.73 6.57
C PHE A 207 11.48 4.22 6.70
N TYR A 208 11.33 4.73 7.92
CA TYR A 208 10.98 6.13 8.15
C TYR A 208 12.08 7.09 7.68
N ALA A 209 13.36 6.71 7.87
CA ALA A 209 14.49 7.53 7.44
C ALA A 209 14.56 7.62 5.91
N VAL A 210 14.37 6.50 5.20
CA VAL A 210 14.33 6.45 3.74
C VAL A 210 13.17 7.25 3.19
N MET A 211 11.98 7.07 3.75
CA MET A 211 10.79 7.82 3.31
C MET A 211 10.94 9.32 3.56
N ASN A 212 11.53 9.74 4.70
CA ASN A 212 11.77 11.15 5.02
C ASN A 212 12.81 11.79 4.07
N LYS A 213 13.83 11.07 3.63
CA LYS A 213 14.75 11.53 2.57
C LYS A 213 14.00 11.83 1.28
N ASN A 214 12.90 11.12 1.04
CA ASN A 214 11.99 11.32 -0.10
C ASN A 214 10.80 12.25 0.23
N LYS A 215 10.97 13.16 1.22
CA LYS A 215 10.01 14.21 1.60
C LYS A 215 8.74 13.71 2.30
N ALA A 216 8.64 12.46 2.71
CA ALA A 216 7.68 12.07 3.72
C ALA A 216 7.92 12.90 4.99
N ARG A 217 6.91 13.12 5.80
CA ARG A 217 7.01 13.97 6.99
C ARG A 217 6.68 13.17 8.23
N PHE A 218 7.37 12.04 8.41
CA PHE A 218 7.25 11.26 9.63
C PHE A 218 8.02 11.92 10.78
N SER A 219 7.44 11.91 11.96
CA SER A 219 8.05 12.33 13.22
C SER A 219 7.72 11.32 14.31
N TRP A 220 8.62 11.13 15.28
CA TRP A 220 8.50 10.22 16.41
C TRP A 220 9.01 10.87 17.69
#